data_d13b134030fcae149787639a24bb89a0
#
_entry.id   d13b134030fcae149787639a24bb89a0
#
_cell.length_a   1.000
_cell.length_b   1.000
_cell.length_c   1.000
_cell.angle_alpha   90.00
_cell.angle_beta   90.00
_cell.angle_gamma   90.00
#
_symmetry.space_group_name_H-M   'P 1'
#
loop_
_entity.id
_entity.type
_entity.pdbx_description
1 polymer ?
#
loop_
_entity_poly.entity_id
_entity_poly.type
_entity_poly.pdbx_seq_one_letter_code
_entity_poly.pdbx_strand_id
1 'polypeptide(L)'
;MRGFVLKGCPMCGIVGAIAGRDVVPVLIEGLKRLEYRGYDSSGIAVLDGDQVRRVRRTGRVAEMAQAAQAEQFGATLGIGHTRWATHGGVTEANAHPHISDGVALVHNGIIENHEQQREKLRALGYTFESQTDTEVIAHLIHHHLGSAGDLLTALQRTVKELTGAYALAVMSQAEPERFVCARMGCPLLIGVGEGENFVASDVSAIVQATRQVIFLEEGDTAELRRDGVRIFDGNDAPVERPLHLSDVSLASLELGPFRHFMQKEIHEQPRALADTIEAAIDAKGFPASLFGPTAEAVLRDIEGVQILACGTSYYAGMTARYWIEAIAGLPCSVEIASEYRYRAAYANPKHLIVTISQSGETLDTMEALKYAKSLGHLHTLSICNVPESAIPRASELVCYTRAGAEIGVASTKAFTTQLAVLFQLTMVLGKLQGRIGEAEEADYLEQLRFLPGSVQHALNLEPQIMAWAERFSVKENALFLGRGLHYPIALEGALKLKEISYIHAEAYPAGELKHGPLALVDAAMPVVVIAPNDRLLEKVKSNMQEVRARGGELFVFADQDSHFSESEGVHVIRTPRHAGVLSPVIHTIPVQLLAYHTALARGTDVDKPRNLAKSVTVE
;
A
#
# COMPACT_ATOMS: atom_id res chain seq x y z
N MET A 1 -6.62 9.78 -31.08
CA MET A 1 -6.57 8.51 -30.36
C MET A 1 -7.23 8.75 -29.03
N ARG A 2 -8.38 8.11 -28.74
CA ARG A 2 -8.99 8.19 -27.40
C ARG A 2 -8.12 7.32 -26.50
N GLY A 3 -7.42 7.91 -25.54
CA GLY A 3 -6.69 7.16 -24.52
C GLY A 3 -7.67 6.31 -23.72
N PHE A 4 -7.47 5.01 -23.74
CA PHE A 4 -8.16 4.09 -22.85
C PHE A 4 -7.68 4.38 -21.42
N VAL A 5 -8.58 4.88 -20.60
CA VAL A 5 -8.37 4.96 -19.15
C VAL A 5 -8.65 3.57 -18.61
N LEU A 6 -7.61 2.81 -18.32
CA LEU A 6 -7.74 1.55 -17.60
C LEU A 6 -8.25 1.85 -16.19
N LYS A 7 -9.46 1.40 -15.86
CA LYS A 7 -9.95 1.38 -14.48
C LYS A 7 -9.13 0.35 -13.70
N GLY A 8 -8.71 0.72 -12.51
CA GLY A 8 -7.79 -0.06 -11.70
C GLY A 8 -8.33 -1.41 -11.20
N CYS A 9 -7.40 -2.23 -10.74
CA CYS A 9 -7.65 -3.57 -10.21
C CYS A 9 -8.19 -3.52 -8.77
N PRO A 10 -9.33 -4.17 -8.42
CA PRO A 10 -9.79 -4.27 -7.05
C PRO A 10 -8.79 -5.00 -6.16
N MET A 11 -8.83 -4.67 -4.85
CA MET A 11 -7.95 -5.23 -3.83
C MET A 11 -8.33 -6.65 -3.44
N CYS A 12 -8.31 -7.55 -4.41
CA CYS A 12 -8.57 -8.97 -4.23
C CYS A 12 -7.25 -9.75 -4.16
N GLY A 13 -7.29 -10.96 -3.62
CA GLY A 13 -6.14 -11.86 -3.57
C GLY A 13 -6.37 -13.11 -4.41
N ILE A 14 -5.42 -13.46 -5.28
CA ILE A 14 -5.41 -14.70 -6.05
C ILE A 14 -4.30 -15.61 -5.55
N VAL A 15 -4.60 -16.90 -5.43
CA VAL A 15 -3.64 -17.98 -5.30
C VAL A 15 -4.10 -19.17 -6.13
N GLY A 16 -3.18 -19.80 -6.86
CA GLY A 16 -3.42 -21.06 -7.57
C GLY A 16 -2.20 -21.97 -7.44
N ALA A 17 -2.43 -23.27 -7.49
CA ALA A 17 -1.37 -24.25 -7.33
C ALA A 17 -1.65 -25.51 -8.17
N ILE A 18 -0.58 -26.06 -8.75
CA ILE A 18 -0.52 -27.39 -9.34
C ILE A 18 0.69 -28.13 -8.77
N ALA A 19 0.49 -29.28 -8.17
CA ALA A 19 1.53 -30.00 -7.45
C ALA A 19 1.33 -31.53 -7.53
N GLY A 20 2.34 -32.27 -7.07
CA GLY A 20 2.24 -33.72 -6.84
C GLY A 20 1.62 -34.08 -5.49
N ARG A 21 1.26 -33.10 -4.67
CA ARG A 21 0.68 -33.20 -3.33
C ARG A 21 -0.64 -32.46 -3.22
N ASP A 22 -1.37 -32.63 -2.12
CA ASP A 22 -2.57 -31.86 -1.87
C ASP A 22 -2.27 -30.34 -1.80
N VAL A 23 -2.95 -29.56 -2.64
CA VAL A 23 -2.77 -28.10 -2.76
C VAL A 23 -3.70 -27.31 -1.83
N VAL A 24 -4.75 -27.92 -1.26
CA VAL A 24 -5.74 -27.22 -0.43
C VAL A 24 -5.10 -26.48 0.75
N PRO A 25 -4.14 -27.07 1.50
CA PRO A 25 -3.45 -26.34 2.58
C PRO A 25 -2.69 -25.10 2.07
N VAL A 26 -2.05 -25.19 0.89
CA VAL A 26 -1.32 -24.05 0.29
C VAL A 26 -2.28 -22.96 -0.11
N LEU A 27 -3.41 -23.29 -0.74
CA LEU A 27 -4.44 -22.33 -1.12
C LEU A 27 -5.01 -21.61 0.11
N ILE A 28 -5.40 -22.34 1.15
CA ILE A 28 -5.96 -21.76 2.38
C ILE A 28 -4.96 -20.83 3.06
N GLU A 29 -3.72 -21.28 3.23
CA GLU A 29 -2.69 -20.47 3.88
C GLU A 29 -2.32 -19.24 3.05
N GLY A 30 -2.23 -19.39 1.73
CA GLY A 30 -2.01 -18.27 0.81
C GLY A 30 -3.14 -17.24 0.89
N LEU A 31 -4.40 -17.67 0.93
CA LEU A 31 -5.54 -16.77 1.09
C LEU A 31 -5.56 -16.05 2.45
N LYS A 32 -5.20 -16.73 3.54
CA LYS A 32 -5.04 -16.08 4.86
C LYS A 32 -4.03 -14.94 4.82
N ARG A 33 -2.93 -15.15 4.10
CA ARG A 33 -1.88 -14.14 3.91
C ARG A 33 -2.28 -13.01 2.97
N LEU A 34 -3.26 -13.24 2.08
CA LEU A 34 -3.83 -12.21 1.20
C LEU A 34 -5.05 -11.51 1.79
N GLU A 35 -5.53 -11.92 2.96
CA GLU A 35 -6.75 -11.38 3.57
C GLU A 35 -6.67 -9.87 3.85
N TYR A 36 -5.45 -9.31 4.02
CA TYR A 36 -5.24 -7.87 4.14
C TYR A 36 -5.59 -7.08 2.86
N ARG A 37 -5.68 -7.78 1.72
CA ARG A 37 -6.10 -7.21 0.43
C ARG A 37 -7.62 -7.18 0.25
N GLY A 38 -8.36 -8.08 0.88
CA GLY A 38 -9.82 -8.16 0.80
C GLY A 38 -10.36 -9.29 1.66
N TYR A 39 -11.50 -9.05 2.32
CA TYR A 39 -12.09 -9.98 3.28
C TYR A 39 -13.63 -10.00 3.27
N ASP A 40 -14.26 -9.47 2.23
CA ASP A 40 -15.73 -9.46 2.10
C ASP A 40 -16.27 -10.87 1.84
N SER A 41 -15.53 -11.63 1.07
CA SER A 41 -15.79 -13.04 0.82
C SER A 41 -14.53 -13.77 0.36
N SER A 42 -14.51 -15.08 0.50
CA SER A 42 -13.41 -15.93 0.06
C SER A 42 -13.92 -17.25 -0.48
N GLY A 43 -13.12 -17.91 -1.31
CA GLY A 43 -13.44 -19.22 -1.81
C GLY A 43 -12.28 -19.90 -2.53
N ILE A 44 -12.42 -21.22 -2.67
CA ILE A 44 -11.52 -22.07 -3.44
C ILE A 44 -12.31 -22.92 -4.42
N ALA A 45 -11.71 -23.25 -5.55
CA ALA A 45 -12.14 -24.33 -6.42
C ALA A 45 -10.96 -25.27 -6.63
N VAL A 46 -11.22 -26.57 -6.57
CA VAL A 46 -10.23 -27.61 -6.70
C VAL A 46 -10.72 -28.69 -7.67
N LEU A 47 -9.79 -29.35 -8.32
CA LEU A 47 -10.09 -30.53 -9.12
C LEU A 47 -9.97 -31.76 -8.21
N ASP A 48 -11.11 -32.28 -7.75
CA ASP A 48 -11.22 -33.45 -6.90
C ASP A 48 -11.71 -34.65 -7.73
N GLY A 49 -10.81 -35.56 -8.04
CA GLY A 49 -11.04 -36.56 -9.08
C GLY A 49 -11.25 -35.91 -10.45
N ASP A 50 -12.37 -36.24 -11.12
CA ASP A 50 -12.72 -35.71 -12.44
C ASP A 50 -13.69 -34.50 -12.37
N GLN A 51 -13.91 -33.93 -11.19
CA GLN A 51 -14.89 -32.86 -11.00
C GLN A 51 -14.28 -31.61 -10.37
N VAL A 52 -14.70 -30.45 -10.85
CA VAL A 52 -14.41 -29.18 -10.20
C VAL A 52 -15.37 -29.01 -9.01
N ARG A 53 -14.82 -29.00 -7.80
CA ARG A 53 -15.55 -28.73 -6.57
C ARG A 53 -15.20 -27.36 -6.02
N ARG A 54 -16.16 -26.66 -5.42
CA ARG A 54 -16.03 -25.27 -4.99
C ARG A 54 -16.59 -25.05 -3.59
N VAL A 55 -15.87 -24.30 -2.76
CA VAL A 55 -16.36 -23.76 -1.47
C VAL A 55 -16.21 -22.24 -1.48
N ARG A 56 -17.27 -21.54 -1.11
CA ARG A 56 -17.31 -20.06 -0.98
C ARG A 56 -17.98 -19.68 0.33
N ARG A 57 -17.51 -18.59 0.95
CA ARG A 57 -18.16 -17.97 2.13
C ARG A 57 -18.04 -16.45 2.05
N THR A 58 -19.05 -15.76 2.57
CA THR A 58 -18.93 -14.35 2.93
C THR A 58 -18.11 -14.22 4.21
N GLY A 59 -17.38 -13.11 4.39
CA GLY A 59 -16.53 -12.88 5.57
C GLY A 59 -15.11 -13.41 5.42
N ARG A 60 -14.49 -13.68 6.56
CA ARG A 60 -13.07 -14.00 6.68
C ARG A 60 -12.70 -15.37 6.08
N VAL A 61 -11.42 -15.50 5.66
CA VAL A 61 -10.88 -16.76 5.12
C VAL A 61 -11.02 -17.93 6.11
N ALA A 62 -11.01 -17.66 7.41
CA ALA A 62 -11.18 -18.70 8.44
C ALA A 62 -12.51 -19.48 8.30
N GLU A 63 -13.61 -18.80 7.96
CA GLU A 63 -14.94 -19.43 7.76
C GLU A 63 -14.94 -20.31 6.51
N MET A 64 -14.34 -19.84 5.43
CA MET A 64 -14.17 -20.63 4.20
C MET A 64 -13.25 -21.83 4.44
N ALA A 65 -12.14 -21.65 5.17
CA ALA A 65 -11.21 -22.71 5.51
C ALA A 65 -11.87 -23.84 6.33
N GLN A 66 -12.71 -23.49 7.31
CA GLN A 66 -13.47 -24.46 8.09
C GLN A 66 -14.44 -25.26 7.21
N ALA A 67 -15.12 -24.59 6.28
CA ALA A 67 -16.02 -25.25 5.34
C ALA A 67 -15.24 -26.16 4.38
N ALA A 68 -14.09 -25.73 3.85
CA ALA A 68 -13.24 -26.53 2.97
C ALA A 68 -12.67 -27.78 3.67
N GLN A 69 -12.31 -27.68 4.96
CA GLN A 69 -11.87 -28.83 5.75
C GLN A 69 -12.98 -29.88 5.93
N ALA A 70 -14.24 -29.44 6.08
CA ALA A 70 -15.39 -30.36 6.20
C ALA A 70 -15.65 -31.16 4.91
N GLU A 71 -15.30 -30.59 3.75
CA GLU A 71 -15.44 -31.26 2.44
C GLU A 71 -14.39 -32.33 2.16
N GLN A 72 -13.29 -32.37 2.93
CA GLN A 72 -12.21 -33.35 2.82
C GLN A 72 -11.62 -33.48 1.39
N PHE A 73 -11.36 -32.36 0.73
CA PHE A 73 -10.74 -32.35 -0.59
C PHE A 73 -9.34 -32.99 -0.58
N GLY A 74 -9.02 -33.73 -1.65
CA GLY A 74 -7.69 -34.27 -1.91
C GLY A 74 -7.25 -33.94 -3.34
N ALA A 75 -6.85 -32.68 -3.58
CA ALA A 75 -6.65 -32.16 -4.94
C ALA A 75 -5.21 -31.74 -5.21
N THR A 76 -4.73 -32.02 -6.42
CA THR A 76 -3.40 -31.63 -6.92
C THR A 76 -3.43 -30.37 -7.79
N LEU A 77 -4.62 -29.85 -8.10
CA LEU A 77 -4.85 -28.62 -8.86
C LEU A 77 -5.98 -27.82 -8.19
N GLY A 78 -5.75 -26.52 -7.99
CA GLY A 78 -6.77 -25.64 -7.43
C GLY A 78 -6.43 -24.17 -7.54
N ILE A 79 -7.47 -23.34 -7.42
CA ILE A 79 -7.42 -21.88 -7.42
C ILE A 79 -8.23 -21.32 -6.25
N GLY A 80 -7.81 -20.19 -5.71
CA GLY A 80 -8.45 -19.55 -4.59
C GLY A 80 -8.44 -18.04 -4.68
N HIS A 81 -9.37 -17.40 -3.95
CA HIS A 81 -9.59 -15.96 -4.02
C HIS A 81 -10.08 -15.37 -2.69
N THR A 82 -9.59 -14.17 -2.36
CA THR A 82 -10.21 -13.26 -1.39
C THR A 82 -10.74 -12.04 -2.13
N ARG A 83 -11.99 -11.66 -1.85
CA ARG A 83 -12.71 -10.63 -2.59
C ARG A 83 -12.88 -9.36 -1.76
N TRP A 84 -12.69 -8.24 -2.44
CA TRP A 84 -13.20 -6.93 -2.09
C TRP A 84 -14.27 -6.56 -3.12
N ALA A 85 -15.53 -6.38 -2.69
CA ALA A 85 -16.65 -6.23 -3.60
C ALA A 85 -16.61 -4.88 -4.34
N THR A 86 -16.54 -4.94 -5.67
CA THR A 86 -16.64 -3.78 -6.58
C THR A 86 -17.92 -3.83 -7.40
N HIS A 87 -18.34 -5.02 -7.83
CA HIS A 87 -19.56 -5.28 -8.58
C HIS A 87 -20.41 -6.34 -7.88
N GLY A 88 -21.68 -6.02 -7.64
CA GLY A 88 -22.59 -6.88 -6.90
C GLY A 88 -22.39 -6.84 -5.38
N GLY A 89 -23.43 -7.21 -4.64
CA GLY A 89 -23.41 -7.25 -3.16
C GLY A 89 -22.45 -8.29 -2.59
N VAL A 90 -22.21 -8.20 -1.27
CA VAL A 90 -21.46 -9.22 -0.52
C VAL A 90 -22.37 -10.41 -0.26
N THR A 91 -22.34 -11.39 -1.17
CA THR A 91 -23.12 -12.63 -1.12
C THR A 91 -22.27 -13.80 -1.58
N GLU A 92 -22.60 -15.03 -1.17
CA GLU A 92 -21.89 -16.23 -1.65
C GLU A 92 -22.01 -16.41 -3.17
N ALA A 93 -23.13 -16.02 -3.79
CA ALA A 93 -23.30 -16.08 -5.24
C ALA A 93 -22.28 -15.21 -5.99
N ASN A 94 -21.93 -14.06 -5.42
CA ASN A 94 -20.96 -13.12 -5.96
C ASN A 94 -19.51 -13.40 -5.54
N ALA A 95 -19.28 -14.34 -4.62
CA ALA A 95 -17.93 -14.75 -4.22
C ALA A 95 -17.26 -15.60 -5.30
N HIS A 96 -15.94 -15.43 -5.46
CA HIS A 96 -15.13 -16.27 -6.36
C HIS A 96 -14.75 -17.60 -5.68
N PRO A 97 -14.40 -18.64 -6.43
CA PRO A 97 -14.37 -18.78 -7.90
C PRO A 97 -15.76 -18.87 -8.57
N HIS A 98 -15.86 -18.42 -9.82
CA HIS A 98 -17.01 -18.69 -10.70
C HIS A 98 -16.75 -19.92 -11.56
N ILE A 99 -17.82 -20.65 -11.90
CA ILE A 99 -17.74 -21.88 -12.69
C ILE A 99 -18.70 -21.81 -13.87
N SER A 100 -18.23 -22.21 -15.07
CA SER A 100 -19.03 -22.40 -16.27
C SER A 100 -18.67 -23.76 -16.88
N ASP A 101 -19.55 -24.75 -16.74
CA ASP A 101 -19.42 -26.10 -17.30
C ASP A 101 -18.02 -26.70 -17.18
N GLY A 102 -17.55 -26.87 -15.93
CA GLY A 102 -16.24 -27.44 -15.61
C GLY A 102 -15.03 -26.49 -15.79
N VAL A 103 -15.23 -25.26 -16.25
CA VAL A 103 -14.22 -24.21 -16.25
C VAL A 103 -14.38 -23.37 -14.98
N ALA A 104 -13.36 -23.33 -14.11
CA ALA A 104 -13.34 -22.50 -12.90
C ALA A 104 -12.36 -21.35 -13.05
N LEU A 105 -12.76 -20.18 -12.55
CA LEU A 105 -12.04 -18.92 -12.73
C LEU A 105 -12.05 -18.08 -11.45
N VAL A 106 -10.91 -17.45 -11.17
CA VAL A 106 -10.78 -16.32 -10.22
C VAL A 106 -10.24 -15.09 -10.95
N HIS A 107 -10.66 -13.91 -10.50
CA HIS A 107 -10.38 -12.65 -11.17
C HIS A 107 -10.15 -11.53 -10.15
N ASN A 108 -9.05 -10.82 -10.32
CA ASN A 108 -8.83 -9.48 -9.76
C ASN A 108 -8.96 -8.49 -10.91
N GLY A 109 -9.78 -7.46 -10.76
CA GLY A 109 -9.92 -6.46 -11.81
C GLY A 109 -11.34 -5.97 -12.00
N ILE A 110 -11.53 -5.20 -13.06
CA ILE A 110 -12.81 -4.69 -13.52
C ILE A 110 -12.87 -4.80 -15.03
N ILE A 111 -13.89 -5.48 -15.54
CA ILE A 111 -14.14 -5.59 -16.99
C ILE A 111 -15.19 -4.55 -17.39
N GLU A 112 -14.76 -3.50 -18.06
CA GLU A 112 -15.61 -2.34 -18.40
C GLU A 112 -16.72 -2.69 -19.38
N ASN A 113 -16.45 -3.60 -20.33
CA ASN A 113 -17.42 -4.03 -21.33
C ASN A 113 -18.22 -5.27 -20.92
N HIS A 114 -18.27 -5.59 -19.60
CA HIS A 114 -18.91 -6.81 -19.11
C HIS A 114 -20.42 -6.90 -19.46
N GLU A 115 -21.16 -5.79 -19.42
CA GLU A 115 -22.58 -5.81 -19.77
C GLU A 115 -22.80 -6.15 -21.26
N GLN A 116 -21.99 -5.60 -22.16
CA GLN A 116 -22.05 -5.93 -23.57
C GLN A 116 -21.79 -7.42 -23.82
N GLN A 117 -20.78 -7.99 -23.15
CA GLN A 117 -20.47 -9.41 -23.26
C GLN A 117 -21.54 -10.27 -22.59
N ARG A 118 -22.14 -9.84 -21.49
CA ARG A 118 -23.27 -10.51 -20.83
C ARG A 118 -24.47 -10.65 -21.74
N GLU A 119 -24.82 -9.59 -22.47
CA GLU A 119 -25.93 -9.63 -23.44
C GLU A 119 -25.66 -10.62 -24.57
N LYS A 120 -24.45 -10.62 -25.13
CA LYS A 120 -24.05 -11.61 -26.17
C LYS A 120 -24.17 -13.04 -25.65
N LEU A 121 -23.67 -13.32 -24.46
CA LEU A 121 -23.70 -14.66 -23.85
C LEU A 121 -25.14 -15.11 -23.54
N ARG A 122 -26.00 -14.21 -23.07
CA ARG A 122 -27.44 -14.49 -22.89
C ARG A 122 -28.11 -14.89 -24.20
N ALA A 123 -27.77 -14.20 -25.29
CA ALA A 123 -28.28 -14.55 -26.64
C ALA A 123 -27.79 -15.93 -27.11
N LEU A 124 -26.65 -16.41 -26.60
CA LEU A 124 -26.11 -17.75 -26.81
C LEU A 124 -26.66 -18.80 -25.83
N GLY A 125 -27.57 -18.42 -24.92
CA GLY A 125 -28.23 -19.35 -24.02
C GLY A 125 -27.55 -19.49 -22.63
N TYR A 126 -26.51 -18.69 -22.32
CA TYR A 126 -25.89 -18.70 -20.99
C TYR A 126 -26.79 -18.06 -19.95
N THR A 127 -26.86 -18.68 -18.78
CA THR A 127 -27.56 -18.17 -17.60
C THR A 127 -26.58 -17.64 -16.58
N PHE A 128 -26.91 -16.54 -15.91
CA PHE A 128 -26.04 -15.87 -14.95
C PHE A 128 -26.64 -16.00 -13.53
N GLU A 129 -25.83 -16.50 -12.60
CA GLU A 129 -26.18 -16.67 -11.19
C GLU A 129 -25.72 -15.49 -10.33
N SER A 130 -24.70 -14.75 -10.81
CA SER A 130 -24.10 -13.63 -10.06
C SER A 130 -24.29 -12.29 -10.77
N GLN A 131 -23.99 -11.24 -10.03
CA GLN A 131 -23.98 -9.87 -10.51
C GLN A 131 -22.56 -9.42 -10.93
N THR A 132 -21.57 -10.33 -10.88
CA THR A 132 -20.16 -9.99 -11.12
C THR A 132 -19.84 -9.94 -12.60
N ASP A 133 -18.87 -9.13 -12.96
CA ASP A 133 -18.21 -9.13 -14.26
C ASP A 133 -17.38 -10.42 -14.48
N THR A 134 -16.94 -11.07 -13.43
CA THR A 134 -16.13 -12.29 -13.46
C THR A 134 -16.88 -13.49 -14.04
N GLU A 135 -18.16 -13.65 -13.77
CA GLU A 135 -18.96 -14.73 -14.33
C GLU A 135 -19.05 -14.62 -15.87
N VAL A 136 -19.04 -13.40 -16.39
CA VAL A 136 -18.97 -13.14 -17.83
C VAL A 136 -17.69 -13.73 -18.43
N ILE A 137 -16.55 -13.57 -17.76
CA ILE A 137 -15.27 -14.14 -18.22
C ILE A 137 -15.32 -15.67 -18.22
N ALA A 138 -15.88 -16.28 -17.17
CA ALA A 138 -16.01 -17.73 -17.09
C ALA A 138 -16.82 -18.31 -18.26
N HIS A 139 -17.94 -17.67 -18.59
CA HIS A 139 -18.78 -18.05 -19.73
C HIS A 139 -18.09 -17.81 -21.07
N LEU A 140 -17.32 -16.71 -21.24
CA LEU A 140 -16.55 -16.46 -22.46
C LEU A 140 -15.48 -17.52 -22.69
N ILE A 141 -14.73 -17.89 -21.64
CA ILE A 141 -13.70 -18.94 -21.75
C ILE A 141 -14.35 -20.27 -22.12
N HIS A 142 -15.45 -20.65 -21.45
CA HIS A 142 -16.19 -21.87 -21.79
C HIS A 142 -16.69 -21.84 -23.26
N HIS A 143 -17.25 -20.71 -23.70
CA HIS A 143 -17.70 -20.53 -25.08
C HIS A 143 -16.55 -20.74 -26.08
N HIS A 144 -15.41 -20.11 -25.86
CA HIS A 144 -14.25 -20.26 -26.72
C HIS A 144 -13.63 -21.66 -26.65
N LEU A 145 -13.65 -22.33 -25.48
CA LEU A 145 -13.08 -23.66 -25.34
C LEU A 145 -13.71 -24.68 -26.29
N GLY A 146 -15.02 -24.56 -26.55
CA GLY A 146 -15.72 -25.42 -27.52
C GLY A 146 -15.18 -25.34 -28.96
N SER A 147 -14.51 -24.23 -29.32
CA SER A 147 -13.96 -24.02 -30.68
C SER A 147 -12.43 -23.92 -30.72
N ALA A 148 -11.78 -23.69 -29.58
CA ALA A 148 -10.33 -23.48 -29.48
C ALA A 148 -9.53 -24.80 -29.39
N GLY A 149 -10.15 -25.84 -28.82
CA GLY A 149 -9.53 -27.14 -28.63
C GLY A 149 -8.67 -27.26 -27.36
N ASP A 150 -8.29 -26.14 -26.74
CA ASP A 150 -7.52 -26.13 -25.49
C ASP A 150 -7.75 -24.83 -24.66
N LEU A 151 -7.49 -24.92 -23.34
CA LEU A 151 -7.78 -23.88 -22.38
C LEU A 151 -6.94 -22.61 -22.59
N LEU A 152 -5.66 -22.74 -22.95
CA LEU A 152 -4.79 -21.59 -23.18
C LEU A 152 -5.28 -20.77 -24.38
N THR A 153 -5.57 -21.40 -25.49
CA THR A 153 -6.11 -20.75 -26.69
C THR A 153 -7.47 -20.11 -26.41
N ALA A 154 -8.33 -20.76 -25.60
CA ALA A 154 -9.61 -20.19 -25.17
C ALA A 154 -9.40 -18.93 -24.32
N LEU A 155 -8.45 -18.94 -23.39
CA LEU A 155 -8.09 -17.76 -22.59
C LEU A 155 -7.56 -16.63 -23.48
N GLN A 156 -6.61 -16.92 -24.39
CA GLN A 156 -6.03 -15.94 -25.33
C GLN A 156 -7.08 -15.28 -26.24
N ARG A 157 -8.08 -16.02 -26.67
CA ARG A 157 -9.22 -15.45 -27.42
C ARG A 157 -10.09 -14.58 -26.55
N THR A 158 -10.37 -15.03 -25.32
CA THR A 158 -11.19 -14.30 -24.36
C THR A 158 -10.58 -12.95 -24.02
N VAL A 159 -9.29 -12.89 -23.65
CA VAL A 159 -8.65 -11.63 -23.22
C VAL A 159 -8.61 -10.57 -24.33
N LYS A 160 -8.66 -10.96 -25.60
CA LYS A 160 -8.76 -10.03 -26.74
C LYS A 160 -10.15 -9.37 -26.87
N GLU A 161 -11.18 -9.96 -26.28
CA GLU A 161 -12.54 -9.40 -26.24
C GLU A 161 -12.80 -8.55 -24.98
N LEU A 162 -11.93 -8.63 -23.96
CA LEU A 162 -12.09 -7.89 -22.72
C LEU A 162 -11.53 -6.46 -22.83
N THR A 163 -12.23 -5.52 -22.23
CA THR A 163 -11.76 -4.15 -22.03
C THR A 163 -11.72 -3.88 -20.53
N GLY A 164 -10.57 -3.43 -20.01
CA GLY A 164 -10.39 -3.16 -18.59
C GLY A 164 -9.13 -3.82 -18.03
N ALA A 165 -9.02 -3.82 -16.69
CA ALA A 165 -7.89 -4.42 -15.98
C ALA A 165 -8.26 -5.78 -15.40
N TYR A 166 -7.34 -6.76 -15.51
CA TYR A 166 -7.56 -8.10 -14.98
C TYR A 166 -6.26 -8.82 -14.60
N ALA A 167 -6.37 -9.66 -13.58
CA ALA A 167 -5.50 -10.81 -13.34
C ALA A 167 -6.39 -12.04 -13.20
N LEU A 168 -6.13 -13.07 -14.00
CA LEU A 168 -6.96 -14.25 -14.11
C LEU A 168 -6.17 -15.51 -13.75
N ALA A 169 -6.79 -16.43 -13.00
CA ALA A 169 -6.33 -17.81 -12.92
C ALA A 169 -7.50 -18.74 -13.24
N VAL A 170 -7.27 -19.68 -14.15
CA VAL A 170 -8.32 -20.50 -14.77
C VAL A 170 -7.89 -21.96 -14.81
N MET A 171 -8.77 -22.86 -14.40
CA MET A 171 -8.60 -24.30 -14.55
C MET A 171 -9.82 -24.94 -15.21
N SER A 172 -9.62 -26.09 -15.84
CA SER A 172 -10.70 -26.85 -16.48
C SER A 172 -10.64 -28.32 -16.06
N GLN A 173 -11.79 -28.93 -15.83
CA GLN A 173 -11.88 -30.36 -15.58
C GLN A 173 -11.46 -31.21 -16.79
N ALA A 174 -11.56 -30.64 -17.99
CA ALA A 174 -11.14 -31.33 -19.22
C ALA A 174 -9.60 -31.38 -19.36
N GLU A 175 -8.85 -30.59 -18.60
CA GLU A 175 -7.40 -30.47 -18.68
C GLU A 175 -6.75 -30.51 -17.28
N PRO A 176 -6.77 -31.67 -16.59
CA PRO A 176 -6.39 -31.79 -15.19
C PRO A 176 -4.90 -31.56 -14.90
N GLU A 177 -4.04 -31.60 -15.93
CA GLU A 177 -2.59 -31.51 -15.81
C GLU A 177 -2.06 -30.08 -15.94
N ARG A 178 -2.94 -29.08 -16.07
CA ARG A 178 -2.54 -27.68 -16.22
C ARG A 178 -3.60 -26.69 -15.74
N PHE A 179 -3.16 -25.50 -15.42
CA PHE A 179 -4.02 -24.33 -15.39
C PHE A 179 -3.37 -23.17 -16.15
N VAL A 180 -4.13 -22.14 -16.45
CA VAL A 180 -3.66 -21.00 -17.23
C VAL A 180 -3.95 -19.70 -16.49
N CYS A 181 -3.18 -18.66 -16.78
CA CYS A 181 -3.38 -17.34 -16.21
C CYS A 181 -3.14 -16.23 -17.24
N ALA A 182 -3.66 -15.05 -16.96
CA ALA A 182 -3.49 -13.86 -17.80
C ALA A 182 -3.40 -12.61 -16.93
N ARG A 183 -2.67 -11.60 -17.42
CA ARG A 183 -2.48 -10.34 -16.72
C ARG A 183 -2.66 -9.13 -17.63
N MET A 184 -3.41 -8.13 -17.16
CA MET A 184 -3.50 -6.78 -17.71
C MET A 184 -3.88 -5.80 -16.59
N GLY A 185 -3.03 -4.84 -16.28
CA GLY A 185 -3.30 -3.80 -15.29
C GLY A 185 -3.24 -4.25 -13.82
N CYS A 186 -3.52 -5.52 -13.50
CA CYS A 186 -3.49 -6.06 -12.15
C CYS A 186 -2.24 -6.90 -11.88
N PRO A 187 -1.66 -6.91 -10.65
CA PRO A 187 -0.48 -7.71 -10.36
C PRO A 187 -0.79 -9.21 -10.42
N LEU A 188 0.10 -9.96 -11.08
CA LEU A 188 0.10 -11.41 -11.10
C LEU A 188 1.53 -11.92 -11.32
N LEU A 189 1.91 -12.94 -10.58
CA LEU A 189 3.20 -13.59 -10.66
C LEU A 189 3.07 -15.11 -10.64
N ILE A 190 4.10 -15.78 -11.12
CA ILE A 190 4.21 -17.23 -11.10
C ILE A 190 5.29 -17.62 -10.09
N GLY A 191 4.97 -18.55 -9.20
CA GLY A 191 5.94 -19.20 -8.32
C GLY A 191 6.42 -20.50 -8.95
N VAL A 192 7.75 -20.67 -9.04
CA VAL A 192 8.39 -21.85 -9.59
C VAL A 192 8.90 -22.73 -8.46
N GLY A 193 8.42 -23.96 -8.38
CA GLY A 193 8.83 -24.95 -7.39
C GLY A 193 9.38 -26.22 -8.04
N GLU A 194 9.83 -27.17 -7.23
CA GLU A 194 10.31 -28.48 -7.68
C GLU A 194 9.13 -29.46 -7.79
N GLY A 195 8.70 -29.75 -9.03
CA GLY A 195 7.52 -30.60 -9.30
C GLY A 195 6.18 -29.94 -8.91
N GLU A 196 6.18 -28.64 -8.70
CA GLU A 196 4.98 -27.85 -8.38
C GLU A 196 5.15 -26.41 -8.86
N ASN A 197 4.06 -25.79 -9.32
CA ASN A 197 4.05 -24.39 -9.74
C ASN A 197 2.81 -23.67 -9.20
N PHE A 198 2.94 -22.35 -9.04
CA PHE A 198 1.96 -21.52 -8.40
C PHE A 198 1.66 -20.27 -9.22
N VAL A 199 0.48 -19.71 -9.03
CA VAL A 199 0.16 -18.34 -9.44
C VAL A 199 -0.32 -17.57 -8.22
N ALA A 200 0.09 -16.32 -8.08
CA ALA A 200 -0.36 -15.46 -6.99
C ALA A 200 -0.41 -13.99 -7.40
N SER A 201 -1.27 -13.23 -6.76
CA SER A 201 -1.30 -11.77 -6.89
C SER A 201 -0.23 -11.08 -6.02
N ASP A 202 0.42 -11.82 -5.09
CA ASP A 202 1.47 -11.33 -4.20
C ASP A 202 2.35 -12.49 -3.76
N VAL A 203 3.66 -12.24 -3.64
CA VAL A 203 4.65 -13.25 -3.22
C VAL A 203 4.34 -13.83 -1.83
N SER A 204 3.77 -13.03 -0.92
CA SER A 204 3.43 -13.47 0.44
C SER A 204 2.52 -14.69 0.47
N ALA A 205 1.67 -14.88 -0.55
CA ALA A 205 0.75 -16.02 -0.64
C ALA A 205 1.47 -17.36 -0.81
N ILE A 206 2.64 -17.37 -1.49
CA ILE A 206 3.33 -18.59 -1.92
C ILE A 206 4.74 -18.74 -1.33
N VAL A 207 5.21 -17.76 -0.56
CA VAL A 207 6.60 -17.73 -0.02
C VAL A 207 6.96 -18.97 0.82
N GLN A 208 5.99 -19.64 1.42
CA GLN A 208 6.22 -20.90 2.15
C GLN A 208 6.47 -22.10 1.23
N ALA A 209 6.00 -22.03 -0.02
CA ALA A 209 6.19 -23.09 -1.01
C ALA A 209 7.42 -22.80 -1.88
N THR A 210 7.56 -21.56 -2.35
CA THR A 210 8.72 -21.14 -3.14
C THR A 210 9.00 -19.66 -3.00
N ARG A 211 10.28 -19.29 -3.13
CA ARG A 211 10.76 -17.91 -3.25
C ARG A 211 11.20 -17.57 -4.68
N GLN A 212 11.20 -18.54 -5.58
CA GLN A 212 11.51 -18.33 -6.99
C GLN A 212 10.25 -17.87 -7.71
N VAL A 213 10.27 -16.63 -8.22
CA VAL A 213 9.10 -16.00 -8.82
C VAL A 213 9.41 -15.40 -10.19
N ILE A 214 8.42 -15.43 -11.07
CA ILE A 214 8.43 -14.77 -12.37
C ILE A 214 7.29 -13.74 -12.35
N PHE A 215 7.61 -12.47 -12.55
CA PHE A 215 6.59 -11.43 -12.68
C PHE A 215 6.09 -11.38 -14.13
N LEU A 216 4.77 -11.49 -14.32
CA LEU A 216 4.16 -11.33 -15.63
C LEU A 216 4.12 -9.85 -16.03
N GLU A 217 4.27 -9.57 -17.30
CA GLU A 217 4.13 -8.24 -17.90
C GLU A 217 2.71 -7.99 -18.44
N GLU A 218 2.45 -6.75 -18.88
CA GLU A 218 1.13 -6.37 -19.44
C GLU A 218 0.81 -7.17 -20.70
N GLY A 219 -0.34 -7.82 -20.69
CA GLY A 219 -0.81 -8.66 -21.80
C GLY A 219 -0.28 -10.09 -21.77
N ASP A 220 0.59 -10.46 -20.82
CA ASP A 220 1.08 -11.83 -20.73
C ASP A 220 -0.05 -12.82 -20.40
N THR A 221 0.02 -13.97 -21.09
CA THR A 221 -0.71 -15.19 -20.74
C THR A 221 0.28 -16.30 -20.42
N ALA A 222 -0.07 -17.22 -19.53
CA ALA A 222 0.81 -18.33 -19.20
C ALA A 222 0.04 -19.64 -19.00
N GLU A 223 0.73 -20.75 -19.30
CA GLU A 223 0.33 -22.10 -18.96
C GLU A 223 1.28 -22.65 -17.90
N LEU A 224 0.73 -23.19 -16.83
CA LEU A 224 1.46 -23.82 -15.74
C LEU A 224 1.11 -25.31 -15.65
N ARG A 225 2.15 -26.12 -15.64
CA ARG A 225 2.13 -27.58 -15.38
C ARG A 225 3.01 -27.86 -14.17
N ARG A 226 2.98 -29.08 -13.65
CA ARG A 226 3.86 -29.49 -12.54
C ARG A 226 5.35 -29.39 -12.89
N ASP A 227 5.68 -29.65 -14.14
CA ASP A 227 7.05 -29.79 -14.66
C ASP A 227 7.54 -28.56 -15.46
N GLY A 228 6.70 -27.54 -15.62
CA GLY A 228 7.11 -26.36 -16.35
C GLY A 228 6.09 -25.24 -16.47
N VAL A 229 6.58 -24.11 -16.92
CA VAL A 229 5.83 -22.88 -17.20
C VAL A 229 6.12 -22.42 -18.61
N ARG A 230 5.10 -22.01 -19.35
CA ARG A 230 5.23 -21.36 -20.66
C ARG A 230 4.51 -20.03 -20.63
N ILE A 231 5.17 -18.97 -21.07
CA ILE A 231 4.64 -17.60 -21.06
C ILE A 231 4.56 -17.09 -22.51
N PHE A 232 3.52 -16.33 -22.79
CA PHE A 232 3.23 -15.75 -24.10
C PHE A 232 2.91 -14.27 -23.91
N ASP A 233 3.40 -13.42 -24.80
CA ASP A 233 3.11 -11.98 -24.79
C ASP A 233 1.70 -11.66 -25.31
N GLY A 234 1.34 -10.38 -25.34
CA GLY A 234 0.03 -9.90 -25.83
C GLY A 234 -0.27 -10.22 -27.32
N ASN A 235 0.72 -10.71 -28.08
CA ASN A 235 0.57 -11.18 -29.46
C ASN A 235 0.54 -12.71 -29.55
N ASP A 236 0.44 -13.41 -28.43
CA ASP A 236 0.50 -14.87 -28.31
C ASP A 236 1.86 -15.47 -28.74
N ALA A 237 2.93 -14.65 -28.78
CA ALA A 237 4.27 -15.15 -29.05
C ALA A 237 4.92 -15.67 -27.75
N PRO A 238 5.61 -16.84 -27.77
CA PRO A 238 6.29 -17.35 -26.61
C PRO A 238 7.42 -16.40 -26.20
N VAL A 239 7.50 -16.10 -24.89
CA VAL A 239 8.49 -15.20 -24.32
C VAL A 239 9.09 -15.78 -23.04
N GLU A 240 10.34 -15.39 -22.75
CA GLU A 240 10.99 -15.68 -21.47
C GLU A 240 10.89 -14.45 -20.56
N ARG A 241 10.57 -14.68 -19.29
CA ARG A 241 10.59 -13.65 -18.25
C ARG A 241 11.63 -14.03 -17.20
N PRO A 242 12.34 -13.04 -16.60
CA PRO A 242 13.39 -13.32 -15.64
C PRO A 242 12.84 -14.02 -14.38
N LEU A 243 13.59 -14.99 -13.90
CA LEU A 243 13.35 -15.63 -12.62
C LEU A 243 14.03 -14.83 -11.51
N HIS A 244 13.27 -14.44 -10.51
CA HIS A 244 13.72 -13.66 -9.36
C HIS A 244 13.69 -14.50 -8.08
N LEU A 245 14.65 -14.29 -7.20
CA LEU A 245 14.63 -14.84 -5.85
C LEU A 245 14.08 -13.77 -4.90
N SER A 246 12.89 -13.97 -4.38
CA SER A 246 12.25 -13.01 -3.46
C SER A 246 12.98 -12.94 -2.12
N ASP A 247 13.17 -11.72 -1.62
CA ASP A 247 13.74 -11.43 -0.29
C ASP A 247 12.70 -11.52 0.84
N VAL A 248 11.43 -11.74 0.52
CA VAL A 248 10.38 -11.91 1.52
C VAL A 248 10.65 -13.17 2.35
N SER A 249 10.82 -13.00 3.66
CA SER A 249 11.02 -14.12 4.60
C SER A 249 9.72 -14.42 5.35
N LEU A 250 9.50 -15.70 5.73
CA LEU A 250 8.38 -16.11 6.57
C LEU A 250 8.36 -15.37 7.91
N ALA A 251 9.54 -15.19 8.54
CA ALA A 251 9.66 -14.49 9.80
C ALA A 251 9.18 -13.01 9.73
N SER A 252 9.31 -12.37 8.57
CA SER A 252 8.81 -11.00 8.38
C SER A 252 7.28 -10.93 8.36
N LEU A 253 6.61 -12.02 8.04
CA LEU A 253 5.15 -12.15 7.95
C LEU A 253 4.51 -12.70 9.22
N GLU A 254 5.27 -13.04 10.26
CA GLU A 254 4.77 -13.53 11.53
C GLU A 254 4.64 -12.40 12.55
N LEU A 255 3.64 -12.49 13.44
CA LEU A 255 3.40 -11.49 14.50
C LEU A 255 4.53 -11.45 15.54
N GLY A 256 5.20 -12.59 15.77
CA GLY A 256 6.19 -12.68 16.85
C GLY A 256 5.55 -12.45 18.23
N PRO A 257 6.16 -11.66 19.12
CA PRO A 257 5.65 -11.40 20.47
C PRO A 257 4.52 -10.35 20.51
N PHE A 258 4.16 -9.75 19.38
CA PHE A 258 3.18 -8.67 19.30
C PHE A 258 1.76 -9.20 19.17
N ARG A 259 0.78 -8.41 19.60
CA ARG A 259 -0.64 -8.77 19.52
C ARG A 259 -1.25 -8.51 18.13
N HIS A 260 -0.71 -7.50 17.41
CA HIS A 260 -1.18 -7.01 16.13
C HIS A 260 -0.01 -6.65 15.23
N PHE A 261 -0.21 -6.71 13.91
CA PHE A 261 0.81 -6.28 12.94
C PHE A 261 1.13 -4.80 13.08
N MET A 262 0.13 -3.94 13.24
CA MET A 262 0.36 -2.52 13.45
C MET A 262 1.25 -2.24 14.67
N GLN A 263 1.04 -2.97 15.78
CA GLN A 263 1.93 -2.85 16.95
C GLN A 263 3.36 -3.23 16.61
N LYS A 264 3.54 -4.39 15.98
CA LYS A 264 4.84 -4.86 15.51
C LYS A 264 5.53 -3.80 14.64
N GLU A 265 4.81 -3.27 13.67
CA GLU A 265 5.31 -2.31 12.69
C GLU A 265 5.66 -0.95 13.33
N ILE A 266 4.92 -0.50 14.34
CA ILE A 266 5.28 0.68 15.15
C ILE A 266 6.60 0.44 15.90
N HIS A 267 6.78 -0.74 16.50
CA HIS A 267 7.99 -1.09 17.25
C HIS A 267 9.19 -1.46 16.37
N GLU A 268 8.98 -1.82 15.13
CA GLU A 268 10.05 -2.08 14.16
C GLU A 268 10.67 -0.80 13.57
N GLN A 269 10.10 0.37 13.79
CA GLN A 269 10.56 1.62 13.18
C GLN A 269 12.04 1.95 13.45
N PRO A 270 12.61 1.74 14.65
CA PRO A 270 14.04 1.98 14.86
C PRO A 270 14.92 1.14 13.91
N ARG A 271 14.59 -0.14 13.75
CA ARG A 271 15.30 -1.04 12.84
C ARG A 271 15.07 -0.66 11.37
N ALA A 272 13.81 -0.44 11.00
CA ALA A 272 13.47 -0.05 9.62
C ALA A 272 14.16 1.25 9.19
N LEU A 273 14.29 2.22 10.09
CA LEU A 273 15.04 3.44 9.84
C LEU A 273 16.53 3.17 9.70
N ALA A 274 17.13 2.32 10.56
CA ALA A 274 18.53 1.95 10.44
C ALA A 274 18.83 1.29 9.09
N ASP A 275 18.00 0.33 8.67
CA ASP A 275 18.12 -0.35 7.36
C ASP A 275 17.92 0.64 6.18
N THR A 276 17.05 1.65 6.33
CA THR A 276 16.79 2.68 5.31
C THR A 276 17.98 3.63 5.11
N ILE A 277 18.68 3.98 6.18
CA ILE A 277 19.76 4.98 6.13
C ILE A 277 21.16 4.33 6.00
N GLU A 278 21.27 3.02 6.08
CA GLU A 278 22.52 2.27 6.08
C GLU A 278 23.47 2.70 4.96
N ALA A 279 22.96 2.78 3.73
CA ALA A 279 23.78 3.14 2.57
C ALA A 279 24.39 4.56 2.66
N ALA A 280 23.69 5.54 3.24
CA ALA A 280 24.22 6.88 3.47
C ALA A 280 25.26 6.88 4.59
N ILE A 281 25.03 6.11 5.66
CA ILE A 281 25.97 5.96 6.78
C ILE A 281 27.27 5.29 6.32
N ASP A 282 27.17 4.23 5.52
CA ASP A 282 28.34 3.51 4.98
C ASP A 282 29.14 4.38 3.99
N ALA A 283 28.44 5.16 3.15
CA ALA A 283 29.06 6.12 2.25
C ALA A 283 29.65 7.34 2.97
N LYS A 284 29.39 7.49 4.27
CA LYS A 284 29.77 8.67 5.09
C LYS A 284 29.33 9.99 4.48
N GLY A 285 28.13 10.02 3.85
CA GLY A 285 27.57 11.19 3.19
C GLY A 285 26.35 10.84 2.34
N PHE A 286 25.94 11.78 1.53
CA PHE A 286 24.78 11.66 0.66
C PHE A 286 25.18 11.69 -0.82
N PRO A 287 25.73 10.59 -1.37
CA PRO A 287 26.02 10.50 -2.79
C PRO A 287 24.73 10.33 -3.60
N ALA A 288 24.69 10.90 -4.81
CA ALA A 288 23.52 10.79 -5.70
C ALA A 288 23.20 9.33 -6.06
N SER A 289 24.17 8.44 -6.04
CA SER A 289 24.01 7.00 -6.30
C SER A 289 23.05 6.28 -5.34
N LEU A 290 22.66 6.90 -4.21
CA LEU A 290 21.57 6.40 -3.36
C LEU A 290 20.23 6.27 -4.12
N PHE A 291 20.08 7.02 -5.20
CA PHE A 291 18.87 7.06 -6.04
C PHE A 291 19.05 6.35 -7.40
N GLY A 292 20.14 5.65 -7.58
CA GLY A 292 20.45 4.91 -8.79
C GLY A 292 21.73 5.38 -9.50
N PRO A 293 22.28 4.59 -10.41
CA PRO A 293 23.58 4.85 -11.03
C PRO A 293 23.61 6.10 -11.92
N THR A 294 22.47 6.51 -12.48
CA THR A 294 22.33 7.68 -13.34
C THR A 294 21.86 8.93 -12.58
N ALA A 295 21.59 8.80 -11.28
CA ALA A 295 20.94 9.84 -10.49
C ALA A 295 21.70 11.17 -10.46
N GLU A 296 23.04 11.17 -10.45
CA GLU A 296 23.81 12.39 -10.45
C GLU A 296 23.57 13.23 -11.71
N ALA A 297 23.55 12.59 -12.88
CA ALA A 297 23.30 13.27 -14.15
C ALA A 297 21.88 13.84 -14.21
N VAL A 298 20.89 13.07 -13.74
CA VAL A 298 19.47 13.48 -13.72
C VAL A 298 19.23 14.60 -12.73
N LEU A 299 19.70 14.46 -11.48
CA LEU A 299 19.37 15.37 -10.39
C LEU A 299 20.15 16.70 -10.44
N ARG A 300 21.25 16.79 -11.20
CA ARG A 300 22.06 18.01 -11.32
C ARG A 300 21.32 19.12 -12.05
N ASP A 301 20.52 18.79 -13.06
CA ASP A 301 19.93 19.75 -14.00
C ASP A 301 18.47 20.08 -13.68
N ILE A 302 17.90 19.53 -12.60
CA ILE A 302 16.51 19.82 -12.22
C ILE A 302 16.38 21.24 -11.67
N GLU A 303 15.25 21.88 -11.99
CA GLU A 303 14.90 23.24 -11.55
C GLU A 303 13.79 23.27 -10.50
N GLY A 304 13.20 22.10 -10.17
CA GLY A 304 12.16 21.98 -9.16
C GLY A 304 11.73 20.54 -8.98
N VAL A 305 10.88 20.31 -7.99
CA VAL A 305 10.36 18.98 -7.62
C VAL A 305 8.83 19.02 -7.58
N GLN A 306 8.20 18.04 -8.23
CA GLN A 306 6.77 17.78 -8.14
C GLN A 306 6.57 16.40 -7.50
N ILE A 307 5.97 16.37 -6.31
CA ILE A 307 5.68 15.13 -5.59
C ILE A 307 4.23 14.73 -5.83
N LEU A 308 4.00 13.47 -6.22
CA LEU A 308 2.69 12.90 -6.50
C LEU A 308 2.48 11.67 -5.61
N ALA A 309 1.49 11.71 -4.73
CA ALA A 309 1.22 10.62 -3.78
C ALA A 309 -0.23 10.67 -3.27
N CYS A 310 -0.64 9.64 -2.53
CA CYS A 310 -1.92 9.54 -1.85
C CYS A 310 -1.74 9.29 -0.35
N GLY A 311 -2.71 9.71 0.47
CA GLY A 311 -2.82 9.40 1.90
C GLY A 311 -1.56 9.72 2.69
N THR A 312 -1.10 8.77 3.50
CA THR A 312 0.11 8.85 4.33
C THR A 312 1.35 9.27 3.51
N SER A 313 1.53 8.74 2.30
CA SER A 313 2.65 9.10 1.41
C SER A 313 2.57 10.56 0.92
N TYR A 314 1.37 11.09 0.72
CA TYR A 314 1.16 12.50 0.42
C TYR A 314 1.62 13.39 1.59
N TYR A 315 1.34 13.00 2.84
CA TYR A 315 1.80 13.76 4.02
C TYR A 315 3.33 13.67 4.20
N ALA A 316 3.96 12.56 3.83
CA ALA A 316 5.41 12.49 3.75
C ALA A 316 5.97 13.49 2.73
N GLY A 317 5.36 13.58 1.56
CA GLY A 317 5.69 14.59 0.54
C GLY A 317 5.52 16.03 1.03
N MET A 318 4.43 16.32 1.76
CA MET A 318 4.20 17.64 2.37
C MET A 318 5.30 18.02 3.36
N THR A 319 5.82 17.06 4.13
CA THR A 319 6.96 17.28 5.04
C THR A 319 8.22 17.57 4.23
N ALA A 320 8.50 16.77 3.19
CA ALA A 320 9.67 16.93 2.33
C ALA A 320 9.71 18.28 1.61
N ARG A 321 8.57 18.84 1.25
CA ARG A 321 8.49 20.16 0.64
C ARG A 321 9.21 21.22 1.49
N TYR A 322 8.98 21.22 2.80
CA TYR A 322 9.66 22.16 3.71
C TYR A 322 11.18 21.97 3.68
N TRP A 323 11.66 20.74 3.62
CA TRP A 323 13.09 20.44 3.54
C TRP A 323 13.68 20.85 2.20
N ILE A 324 13.06 20.47 1.09
CA ILE A 324 13.55 20.75 -0.26
C ILE A 324 13.63 22.27 -0.50
N GLU A 325 12.58 23.02 -0.13
CA GLU A 325 12.56 24.47 -0.28
C GLU A 325 13.59 25.16 0.61
N ALA A 326 13.70 24.76 1.90
CA ALA A 326 14.57 25.44 2.85
C ALA A 326 16.05 25.05 2.73
N ILE A 327 16.36 23.79 2.43
CA ILE A 327 17.72 23.24 2.46
C ILE A 327 18.29 23.16 1.03
N ALA A 328 17.55 22.55 0.09
CA ALA A 328 18.03 22.44 -1.28
C ALA A 328 17.79 23.70 -2.13
N GLY A 329 16.89 24.60 -1.70
CA GLY A 329 16.60 25.85 -2.40
C GLY A 329 15.87 25.64 -3.73
N LEU A 330 15.20 24.51 -3.92
CA LEU A 330 14.42 24.19 -5.11
C LEU A 330 12.93 24.40 -4.82
N PRO A 331 12.16 24.97 -5.75
CA PRO A 331 10.70 24.99 -5.63
C PRO A 331 10.17 23.56 -5.59
N CYS A 332 9.23 23.30 -4.65
CA CYS A 332 8.63 21.99 -4.47
C CYS A 332 7.11 22.09 -4.35
N SER A 333 6.39 21.38 -5.20
CA SER A 333 4.95 21.21 -5.11
C SER A 333 4.60 19.77 -4.76
N VAL A 334 3.49 19.61 -4.05
CA VAL A 334 3.01 18.29 -3.62
C VAL A 334 1.52 18.21 -3.93
N GLU A 335 1.13 17.21 -4.69
CA GLU A 335 -0.27 17.04 -5.09
C GLU A 335 -0.77 15.63 -4.80
N ILE A 336 -2.06 15.53 -4.51
CA ILE A 336 -2.77 14.27 -4.41
C ILE A 336 -2.84 13.66 -5.81
N ALA A 337 -2.37 12.44 -5.96
CA ALA A 337 -2.22 11.80 -7.27
C ALA A 337 -3.57 11.63 -8.00
N SER A 338 -4.67 11.32 -7.27
CA SER A 338 -6.02 11.22 -7.83
C SER A 338 -6.51 12.53 -8.46
N GLU A 339 -6.10 13.69 -7.91
CA GLU A 339 -6.49 14.99 -8.44
C GLU A 339 -5.58 15.43 -9.60
N TYR A 340 -4.26 15.19 -9.48
CA TYR A 340 -3.29 15.55 -10.50
C TYR A 340 -3.59 14.92 -11.86
N ARG A 341 -4.00 13.66 -11.88
CA ARG A 341 -4.24 12.90 -13.12
C ARG A 341 -5.39 13.41 -13.98
N TYR A 342 -6.31 14.21 -13.41
CA TYR A 342 -7.52 14.69 -14.11
C TYR A 342 -7.52 16.17 -14.42
N ARG A 343 -6.64 16.96 -13.80
CA ARG A 343 -6.56 18.37 -14.09
C ARG A 343 -5.63 18.67 -15.28
N ALA A 344 -5.83 19.78 -15.96
CA ALA A 344 -4.85 20.33 -16.90
C ALA A 344 -3.64 20.84 -16.10
N ALA A 345 -2.60 20.02 -15.99
CA ALA A 345 -1.39 20.37 -15.26
C ALA A 345 -0.38 21.07 -16.17
N TYR A 346 0.30 22.08 -15.62
CA TYR A 346 1.47 22.68 -16.27
C TYR A 346 2.66 21.73 -16.11
N ALA A 347 3.34 21.45 -17.22
CA ALA A 347 4.56 20.65 -17.21
C ALA A 347 5.81 21.53 -17.39
N ASN A 348 6.80 21.30 -16.52
CA ASN A 348 8.16 21.77 -16.72
C ASN A 348 9.07 20.55 -16.93
N PRO A 349 9.68 20.35 -18.11
CA PRO A 349 10.54 19.19 -18.39
C PRO A 349 11.70 19.00 -17.42
N LYS A 350 12.15 20.10 -16.78
CA LYS A 350 13.23 20.11 -15.79
C LYS A 350 12.76 19.90 -14.34
N HIS A 351 11.48 19.66 -14.11
CA HIS A 351 11.01 19.24 -12.80
C HIS A 351 11.16 17.73 -12.65
N LEU A 352 11.71 17.32 -11.51
CA LEU A 352 11.71 15.92 -11.08
C LEU A 352 10.31 15.54 -10.60
N ILE A 353 9.70 14.57 -11.23
CA ILE A 353 8.48 13.93 -10.73
C ILE A 353 8.89 12.88 -9.70
N VAL A 354 8.49 13.07 -8.45
CA VAL A 354 8.70 12.10 -7.37
C VAL A 354 7.39 11.43 -7.03
N THR A 355 7.31 10.11 -7.20
CA THR A 355 6.18 9.31 -6.73
C THR A 355 6.54 8.60 -5.44
N ILE A 356 5.62 8.58 -4.48
CA ILE A 356 5.81 7.92 -3.20
C ILE A 356 4.70 6.90 -3.00
N SER A 357 5.06 5.63 -2.78
CA SER A 357 4.08 4.55 -2.54
C SER A 357 4.70 3.46 -1.66
N GLN A 358 3.97 2.99 -0.65
CA GLN A 358 4.39 1.84 0.13
C GLN A 358 4.37 0.56 -0.70
N SER A 359 3.26 0.29 -1.39
CA SER A 359 3.06 -0.93 -2.18
C SER A 359 3.67 -0.88 -3.58
N GLY A 360 3.86 0.34 -4.14
CA GLY A 360 4.23 0.54 -5.53
C GLY A 360 3.16 0.14 -6.55
N GLU A 361 1.94 -0.14 -6.07
CA GLU A 361 0.79 -0.58 -6.88
C GLU A 361 -0.42 0.36 -6.76
N THR A 362 -0.28 1.52 -6.11
CA THR A 362 -1.36 2.50 -5.96
C THR A 362 -1.73 3.06 -7.32
N LEU A 363 -2.97 2.77 -7.77
CA LEU A 363 -3.41 3.12 -9.13
C LEU A 363 -3.29 4.61 -9.43
N ASP A 364 -3.87 5.45 -8.56
CA ASP A 364 -3.84 6.91 -8.78
C ASP A 364 -2.43 7.44 -8.93
N THR A 365 -1.47 6.92 -8.14
CA THR A 365 -0.07 7.32 -8.23
C THR A 365 0.58 6.85 -9.52
N MET A 366 0.25 5.63 -9.98
CA MET A 366 0.74 5.09 -11.25
C MET A 366 0.19 5.90 -12.44
N GLU A 367 -1.10 6.16 -12.44
CA GLU A 367 -1.73 6.92 -13.53
C GLU A 367 -1.29 8.40 -13.54
N ALA A 368 -1.08 8.99 -12.37
CA ALA A 368 -0.48 10.33 -12.26
C ALA A 368 0.94 10.37 -12.83
N LEU A 369 1.75 9.32 -12.59
CA LEU A 369 3.08 9.18 -13.17
C LEU A 369 3.02 9.07 -14.71
N LYS A 370 2.14 8.22 -15.23
CA LYS A 370 1.93 8.08 -16.68
C LYS A 370 1.47 9.41 -17.30
N TYR A 371 0.54 10.09 -16.65
CA TYR A 371 0.05 11.38 -17.09
C TYR A 371 1.17 12.43 -17.10
N ALA A 372 1.98 12.53 -16.04
CA ALA A 372 3.12 13.43 -16.00
C ALA A 372 4.10 13.19 -17.17
N LYS A 373 4.42 11.93 -17.46
CA LYS A 373 5.23 11.56 -18.62
C LYS A 373 4.60 11.99 -19.94
N SER A 374 3.29 11.84 -20.09
CA SER A 374 2.55 12.23 -21.30
C SER A 374 2.54 13.76 -21.50
N LEU A 375 2.69 14.54 -20.44
CA LEU A 375 2.82 15.99 -20.48
C LEU A 375 4.23 16.46 -20.84
N GLY A 376 5.22 15.56 -20.92
CA GLY A 376 6.59 15.87 -21.32
C GLY A 376 7.56 16.07 -20.15
N HIS A 377 7.22 15.66 -18.92
CA HIS A 377 8.21 15.55 -17.84
C HIS A 377 9.25 14.48 -18.20
N LEU A 378 10.54 14.86 -18.13
CA LEU A 378 11.64 13.99 -18.56
C LEU A 378 12.13 13.08 -17.43
N HIS A 379 12.13 13.57 -16.18
CA HIS A 379 12.78 12.92 -15.05
C HIS A 379 11.78 12.45 -14.01
N THR A 380 11.90 11.18 -13.63
CA THR A 380 11.00 10.54 -12.67
C THR A 380 11.79 9.75 -11.63
N LEU A 381 11.40 9.87 -10.36
CA LEU A 381 11.92 9.10 -9.24
C LEU A 381 10.77 8.43 -8.49
N SER A 382 10.90 7.13 -8.23
CA SER A 382 9.98 6.42 -7.33
C SER A 382 10.64 6.14 -5.98
N ILE A 383 9.97 6.52 -4.90
CA ILE A 383 10.29 6.11 -3.53
C ILE A 383 9.27 5.04 -3.12
N CYS A 384 9.71 3.80 -3.00
CA CYS A 384 8.84 2.64 -2.81
C CYS A 384 9.42 1.67 -1.77
N ASN A 385 8.54 0.89 -1.12
CA ASN A 385 9.00 -0.15 -0.20
C ASN A 385 9.04 -1.55 -0.83
N VAL A 386 8.19 -1.81 -1.83
CA VAL A 386 8.11 -3.13 -2.47
C VAL A 386 8.94 -3.12 -3.76
N PRO A 387 10.04 -3.91 -3.82
CA PRO A 387 10.81 -4.05 -5.04
C PRO A 387 9.96 -4.60 -6.19
N GLU A 388 10.30 -4.21 -7.42
CA GLU A 388 9.73 -4.72 -8.67
C GLU A 388 8.21 -4.51 -8.84
N SER A 389 7.58 -3.72 -7.98
CA SER A 389 6.21 -3.26 -8.15
C SER A 389 6.07 -2.32 -9.36
N ALA A 390 4.84 -2.01 -9.77
CA ALA A 390 4.58 -1.35 -11.05
C ALA A 390 5.13 0.09 -11.14
N ILE A 391 5.02 0.88 -10.05
CA ILE A 391 5.49 2.29 -10.04
C ILE A 391 7.02 2.37 -10.19
N PRO A 392 7.84 1.62 -9.42
CA PRO A 392 9.29 1.56 -9.65
C PRO A 392 9.67 1.19 -11.08
N ARG A 393 9.07 0.15 -11.65
CA ARG A 393 9.36 -0.26 -13.05
C ARG A 393 9.03 0.83 -14.08
N ALA A 394 8.07 1.69 -13.78
CA ALA A 394 7.68 2.80 -14.66
C ALA A 394 8.52 4.06 -14.46
N SER A 395 9.45 4.10 -13.49
CA SER A 395 10.25 5.27 -13.12
C SER A 395 11.69 5.16 -13.67
N GLU A 396 12.32 6.30 -13.93
CA GLU A 396 13.72 6.38 -14.38
C GLU A 396 14.69 6.09 -13.22
N LEU A 397 14.41 6.70 -12.07
CA LEU A 397 15.18 6.51 -10.83
C LEU A 397 14.30 5.81 -9.78
N VAL A 398 14.90 5.00 -8.95
CA VAL A 398 14.20 4.24 -7.90
C VAL A 398 15.01 4.26 -6.61
N CYS A 399 14.33 4.51 -5.49
CA CYS A 399 14.87 4.32 -4.15
C CYS A 399 13.92 3.48 -3.31
N TYR A 400 14.42 2.37 -2.76
CA TYR A 400 13.63 1.51 -1.87
C TYR A 400 13.82 1.90 -0.41
N THR A 401 12.71 2.02 0.33
CA THR A 401 12.73 2.41 1.75
C THR A 401 13.26 1.33 2.68
N ARG A 402 13.31 0.06 2.24
CA ARG A 402 13.78 -1.09 3.02
C ARG A 402 13.09 -1.26 4.38
N ALA A 403 11.83 -0.82 4.48
CA ALA A 403 11.05 -0.94 5.73
C ALA A 403 10.67 -2.39 6.08
N GLY A 404 10.93 -3.35 5.17
CA GLY A 404 10.42 -4.72 5.28
C GLY A 404 8.93 -4.81 5.02
N ALA A 405 8.32 -5.97 5.23
CA ALA A 405 6.89 -6.17 5.03
C ALA A 405 6.08 -5.32 6.00
N GLU A 406 5.06 -4.64 5.50
CA GLU A 406 4.07 -3.88 6.28
C GLU A 406 2.67 -4.41 5.93
N ILE A 407 2.03 -5.09 6.90
CA ILE A 407 0.80 -5.87 6.73
C ILE A 407 -0.42 -5.13 7.26
N GLY A 408 -0.28 -4.41 8.38
CA GLY A 408 -1.34 -3.58 8.93
C GLY A 408 -1.84 -2.59 7.88
N VAL A 409 -3.17 -2.45 7.74
CA VAL A 409 -3.77 -1.59 6.71
C VAL A 409 -3.33 -0.14 6.88
N ALA A 410 -3.35 0.38 8.12
CA ALA A 410 -2.85 1.71 8.44
C ALA A 410 -1.31 1.72 8.41
N SER A 411 -0.71 2.50 7.52
CA SER A 411 0.75 2.59 7.39
C SER A 411 1.40 3.24 8.60
N THR A 412 2.55 2.70 9.04
CA THR A 412 3.34 3.17 10.18
C THR A 412 4.82 3.33 9.84
N LYS A 413 5.57 2.23 9.79
CA LYS A 413 7.01 2.25 9.47
C LYS A 413 7.31 2.70 8.04
N ALA A 414 6.40 2.46 7.10
CA ALA A 414 6.55 2.97 5.75
C ALA A 414 6.59 4.51 5.72
N PHE A 415 5.80 5.19 6.56
CA PHE A 415 5.80 6.65 6.63
C PHE A 415 7.14 7.20 7.12
N THR A 416 7.65 6.69 8.24
CA THR A 416 8.92 7.17 8.81
C THR A 416 10.12 6.87 7.93
N THR A 417 10.12 5.72 7.23
CA THR A 417 11.17 5.40 6.26
C THR A 417 11.06 6.23 4.99
N GLN A 418 9.84 6.57 4.53
CA GLN A 418 9.65 7.54 3.43
C GLN A 418 10.21 8.92 3.81
N LEU A 419 9.95 9.40 5.03
CA LEU A 419 10.55 10.65 5.53
C LEU A 419 12.08 10.60 5.50
N ALA A 420 12.69 9.49 5.94
CA ALA A 420 14.14 9.32 5.93
C ALA A 420 14.73 9.34 4.50
N VAL A 421 14.08 8.68 3.53
CA VAL A 421 14.52 8.72 2.12
C VAL A 421 14.34 10.11 1.52
N LEU A 422 13.21 10.78 1.79
CA LEU A 422 12.95 12.15 1.30
C LEU A 422 13.96 13.16 1.88
N PHE A 423 14.38 12.96 3.12
CA PHE A 423 15.44 13.75 3.71
C PHE A 423 16.78 13.50 3.00
N GLN A 424 17.15 12.23 2.74
CA GLN A 424 18.35 11.90 1.95
C GLN A 424 18.31 12.52 0.55
N LEU A 425 17.14 12.49 -0.12
CA LEU A 425 16.95 13.17 -1.41
C LEU A 425 17.20 14.68 -1.29
N THR A 426 16.68 15.31 -0.24
CA THR A 426 16.91 16.73 0.02
C THR A 426 18.39 17.04 0.18
N MET A 427 19.15 16.18 0.88
CA MET A 427 20.60 16.35 1.04
C MET A 427 21.35 16.25 -0.29
N VAL A 428 21.02 15.23 -1.09
CA VAL A 428 21.60 15.06 -2.44
C VAL A 428 21.32 16.30 -3.30
N LEU A 429 20.07 16.75 -3.35
CA LEU A 429 19.69 17.94 -4.11
C LEU A 429 20.41 19.18 -3.61
N GLY A 430 20.46 19.39 -2.29
CA GLY A 430 21.15 20.54 -1.70
C GLY A 430 22.64 20.59 -2.01
N LYS A 431 23.31 19.44 -2.04
CA LYS A 431 24.71 19.31 -2.47
C LYS A 431 24.88 19.64 -3.95
N LEU A 432 24.07 19.07 -4.82
CA LEU A 432 24.13 19.31 -6.27
C LEU A 432 23.83 20.77 -6.64
N GLN A 433 22.99 21.44 -5.85
CA GLN A 433 22.69 22.87 -5.99
C GLN A 433 23.72 23.77 -5.29
N GLY A 434 24.76 23.21 -4.68
CA GLY A 434 25.81 23.97 -3.97
C GLY A 434 25.30 24.69 -2.69
N ARG A 435 24.21 24.23 -2.09
CA ARG A 435 23.59 24.80 -0.89
C ARG A 435 24.12 24.20 0.41
N ILE A 436 24.66 23.00 0.35
CA ILE A 436 25.18 22.26 1.50
C ILE A 436 26.67 22.05 1.32
N GLY A 437 27.45 22.52 2.31
CA GLY A 437 28.87 22.29 2.41
C GLY A 437 29.22 21.00 3.20
N GLU A 438 30.50 20.60 3.20
CA GLU A 438 30.95 19.38 3.89
C GLU A 438 30.63 19.36 5.39
N ALA A 439 30.74 20.51 6.07
CA ALA A 439 30.45 20.60 7.51
C ALA A 439 28.94 20.41 7.82
N GLU A 440 28.08 21.00 7.00
CA GLU A 440 26.63 20.84 7.15
C GLU A 440 26.20 19.42 6.78
N GLU A 441 26.78 18.83 5.73
CA GLU A 441 26.55 17.42 5.38
C GLU A 441 26.89 16.49 6.54
N ALA A 442 28.05 16.71 7.19
CA ALA A 442 28.49 15.91 8.32
C ALA A 442 27.53 16.02 9.52
N ASP A 443 27.04 17.24 9.82
CA ASP A 443 26.05 17.47 10.88
C ASP A 443 24.73 16.76 10.60
N TYR A 444 24.18 16.88 9.38
CA TYR A 444 22.97 16.18 8.99
C TYR A 444 23.12 14.66 8.99
N LEU A 445 24.27 14.14 8.59
CA LEU A 445 24.58 12.72 8.65
C LEU A 445 24.62 12.22 10.09
N GLU A 446 25.18 12.99 11.01
CA GLU A 446 25.21 12.68 12.43
C GLU A 446 23.78 12.66 13.03
N GLN A 447 22.95 13.66 12.72
CA GLN A 447 21.54 13.71 13.11
C GLN A 447 20.80 12.46 12.61
N LEU A 448 21.00 12.09 11.34
CA LEU A 448 20.39 10.90 10.74
C LEU A 448 20.84 9.61 11.43
N ARG A 449 22.11 9.50 11.81
CA ARG A 449 22.68 8.34 12.54
C ARG A 449 22.02 8.12 13.89
N PHE A 450 21.66 9.20 14.61
CA PHE A 450 21.01 9.11 15.92
C PHE A 450 19.49 8.90 15.84
N LEU A 451 18.90 9.05 14.66
CA LEU A 451 17.44 8.98 14.48
C LEU A 451 16.81 7.67 14.98
N PRO A 452 17.36 6.45 14.69
CA PRO A 452 16.78 5.21 15.19
C PRO A 452 16.72 5.15 16.72
N GLY A 453 17.76 5.63 17.39
CA GLY A 453 17.80 5.71 18.88
C GLY A 453 16.80 6.69 19.43
N SER A 454 16.61 7.84 18.79
CA SER A 454 15.60 8.84 19.20
C SER A 454 14.18 8.31 19.03
N VAL A 455 13.92 7.55 17.96
CA VAL A 455 12.63 6.87 17.74
C VAL A 455 12.39 5.79 18.81
N GLN A 456 13.43 5.03 19.19
CA GLN A 456 13.32 4.06 20.29
C GLN A 456 12.97 4.75 21.62
N HIS A 457 13.52 5.92 21.89
CA HIS A 457 13.15 6.70 23.09
C HIS A 457 11.70 7.21 23.02
N ALA A 458 11.21 7.59 21.83
CA ALA A 458 9.80 7.98 21.65
C ALA A 458 8.84 6.81 21.89
N LEU A 459 9.22 5.57 21.51
CA LEU A 459 8.44 4.36 21.81
C LEU A 459 8.29 4.10 23.31
N ASN A 460 9.27 4.48 24.13
CA ASN A 460 9.20 4.32 25.58
C ASN A 460 8.13 5.21 26.26
N LEU A 461 7.50 6.12 25.50
CA LEU A 461 6.36 6.93 25.97
C LEU A 461 5.04 6.15 25.95
N GLU A 462 5.01 4.96 25.39
CA GLU A 462 3.81 4.14 25.22
C GLU A 462 2.94 4.03 26.48
N PRO A 463 3.47 3.77 27.70
CA PRO A 463 2.63 3.68 28.91
C PRO A 463 1.87 4.99 29.25
N GLN A 464 2.48 6.14 28.98
CA GLN A 464 1.84 7.44 29.20
C GLN A 464 0.75 7.70 28.15
N ILE A 465 1.00 7.30 26.90
CA ILE A 465 0.07 7.44 25.78
C ILE A 465 -1.14 6.52 25.96
N MET A 466 -0.97 5.32 26.51
CA MET A 466 -2.08 4.43 26.86
C MET A 466 -3.10 5.10 27.80
N ALA A 467 -2.62 5.85 28.80
CA ALA A 467 -3.53 6.57 29.70
C ALA A 467 -4.33 7.67 28.98
N TRP A 468 -3.75 8.32 27.95
CA TRP A 468 -4.50 9.25 27.10
C TRP A 468 -5.50 8.52 26.19
N ALA A 469 -5.11 7.40 25.63
CA ALA A 469 -5.94 6.61 24.72
C ALA A 469 -7.27 6.18 25.38
N GLU A 470 -7.27 5.84 26.67
CA GLU A 470 -8.49 5.54 27.44
C GLU A 470 -9.46 6.74 27.45
N ARG A 471 -8.93 7.97 27.55
CA ARG A 471 -9.74 9.20 27.51
C ARG A 471 -10.30 9.49 26.11
N PHE A 472 -9.53 9.14 25.07
CA PHE A 472 -9.98 9.28 23.69
C PHE A 472 -11.03 8.23 23.31
N SER A 473 -10.99 7.05 23.91
CA SER A 473 -11.87 5.92 23.52
C SER A 473 -13.37 6.23 23.59
N VAL A 474 -13.77 7.17 24.44
CA VAL A 474 -15.17 7.61 24.63
C VAL A 474 -15.52 8.85 23.82
N LYS A 475 -14.59 9.37 23.01
CA LYS A 475 -14.80 10.58 22.19
C LYS A 475 -15.24 10.20 20.77
N GLU A 476 -16.06 11.05 20.16
CA GLU A 476 -16.51 10.88 18.76
C GLU A 476 -15.72 11.77 17.80
N ASN A 477 -15.13 12.86 18.29
CA ASN A 477 -14.39 13.81 17.49
C ASN A 477 -13.04 14.13 18.15
N ALA A 478 -12.05 14.53 17.36
CA ALA A 478 -10.75 15.02 17.83
C ALA A 478 -10.16 16.01 16.83
N LEU A 479 -9.46 17.04 17.34
CA LEU A 479 -8.67 17.95 16.51
C LEU A 479 -7.18 17.69 16.73
N PHE A 480 -6.41 17.82 15.66
CA PHE A 480 -4.95 17.78 15.70
C PHE A 480 -4.38 19.12 15.19
N LEU A 481 -3.41 19.66 15.91
CA LEU A 481 -2.79 20.93 15.58
C LEU A 481 -1.29 20.77 15.42
N GLY A 482 -0.78 21.29 14.30
CA GLY A 482 0.65 21.42 14.03
C GLY A 482 0.94 22.76 13.36
N ARG A 483 2.21 23.15 13.30
CA ARG A 483 2.66 24.32 12.54
C ARG A 483 3.89 24.00 11.70
N GLY A 484 4.02 24.68 10.53
CA GLY A 484 5.16 24.52 9.65
C GLY A 484 5.41 23.03 9.35
N LEU A 485 6.64 22.59 9.61
CA LEU A 485 7.11 21.23 9.34
C LEU A 485 6.29 20.13 10.08
N HIS A 486 5.61 20.46 11.19
CA HIS A 486 4.82 19.53 11.96
C HIS A 486 3.32 19.52 11.64
N TYR A 487 2.84 20.36 10.73
CA TYR A 487 1.45 20.27 10.27
C TYR A 487 1.17 18.96 9.53
N PRO A 488 2.01 18.49 8.60
CA PRO A 488 1.82 17.17 7.99
C PRO A 488 1.79 16.01 9.01
N ILE A 489 2.52 16.13 10.13
CA ILE A 489 2.50 15.12 11.18
C ILE A 489 1.17 15.13 11.96
N ALA A 490 0.59 16.32 12.16
CA ALA A 490 -0.76 16.43 12.71
C ALA A 490 -1.81 15.79 11.78
N LEU A 491 -1.68 15.98 10.45
CA LEU A 491 -2.52 15.33 9.45
C LEU A 491 -2.39 13.80 9.52
N GLU A 492 -1.18 13.28 9.63
CA GLU A 492 -0.92 11.84 9.75
C GLU A 492 -1.50 11.28 11.04
N GLY A 493 -1.35 11.98 12.18
CA GLY A 493 -1.95 11.56 13.45
C GLY A 493 -3.48 11.51 13.38
N ALA A 494 -4.12 12.53 12.81
CA ALA A 494 -5.57 12.55 12.59
C ALA A 494 -6.01 11.43 11.63
N LEU A 495 -5.25 11.16 10.57
CA LEU A 495 -5.52 10.07 9.64
C LEU A 495 -5.46 8.72 10.36
N LYS A 496 -4.39 8.43 11.10
CA LYS A 496 -4.26 7.17 11.84
C LYS A 496 -5.40 6.98 12.85
N LEU A 497 -5.76 8.03 13.60
CA LEU A 497 -6.85 7.94 14.56
C LEU A 497 -8.18 7.61 13.89
N LYS A 498 -8.55 8.29 12.79
CA LYS A 498 -9.82 8.02 12.08
C LYS A 498 -9.85 6.65 11.42
N GLU A 499 -8.74 6.20 10.83
CA GLU A 499 -8.67 4.93 10.12
C GLU A 499 -9.01 3.72 11.00
N ILE A 500 -8.47 3.69 12.21
CA ILE A 500 -8.51 2.50 13.05
C ILE A 500 -9.45 2.61 14.26
N SER A 501 -9.73 3.81 14.77
CA SER A 501 -10.66 4.03 15.90
C SER A 501 -12.05 4.47 15.48
N TYR A 502 -12.22 4.94 14.23
CA TYR A 502 -13.43 5.53 13.66
C TYR A 502 -13.88 6.83 14.34
N ILE A 503 -13.01 7.46 15.13
CA ILE A 503 -13.20 8.82 15.64
C ILE A 503 -13.05 9.79 14.47
N HIS A 504 -13.98 10.74 14.33
CA HIS A 504 -13.83 11.80 13.34
C HIS A 504 -12.71 12.74 13.76
N ALA A 505 -11.54 12.54 13.21
CA ALA A 505 -10.34 13.31 13.53
C ALA A 505 -9.91 14.16 12.33
N GLU A 506 -9.65 15.44 12.57
CA GLU A 506 -9.15 16.39 11.57
C GLU A 506 -7.93 17.13 12.08
N ALA A 507 -7.09 17.59 11.14
CA ALA A 507 -5.91 18.38 11.49
C ALA A 507 -5.90 19.71 10.76
N TYR A 508 -5.43 20.74 11.47
CA TYR A 508 -5.30 22.08 10.94
C TYR A 508 -3.92 22.68 11.24
N PRO A 509 -3.38 23.55 10.37
CA PRO A 509 -2.33 24.44 10.79
C PRO A 509 -2.86 25.27 11.97
N ALA A 510 -2.18 25.25 13.13
CA ALA A 510 -2.73 25.88 14.34
C ALA A 510 -3.08 27.38 14.13
N GLY A 511 -2.42 28.06 13.19
CA GLY A 511 -2.75 29.43 12.84
C GLY A 511 -4.13 29.61 12.17
N GLU A 512 -4.65 28.57 11.52
CA GLU A 512 -5.94 28.58 10.83
C GLU A 512 -7.16 28.40 11.76
N LEU A 513 -6.93 28.09 13.05
CA LEU A 513 -8.03 27.93 14.02
C LEU A 513 -9.03 29.11 13.97
N LYS A 514 -8.53 30.34 13.84
CA LYS A 514 -9.34 31.57 13.81
C LYS A 514 -10.23 31.71 12.58
N HIS A 515 -9.92 30.95 11.54
CA HIS A 515 -10.60 31.03 10.24
C HIS A 515 -11.71 29.98 10.09
N GLY A 516 -12.24 29.46 11.19
CA GLY A 516 -13.37 28.54 11.21
C GLY A 516 -13.27 27.42 12.26
N PRO A 517 -12.19 26.60 12.27
CA PRO A 517 -12.11 25.39 13.11
C PRO A 517 -12.30 25.65 14.61
N LEU A 518 -11.98 26.85 15.08
CA LEU A 518 -12.16 27.23 16.49
C LEU A 518 -13.62 27.16 16.97
N ALA A 519 -14.58 27.22 16.05
CA ALA A 519 -16.00 27.04 16.33
C ALA A 519 -16.36 25.61 16.82
N LEU A 520 -15.50 24.62 16.53
CA LEU A 520 -15.68 23.22 16.91
C LEU A 520 -15.15 22.92 18.32
N VAL A 521 -14.41 23.87 18.90
CA VAL A 521 -13.74 23.66 20.21
C VAL A 521 -14.72 23.81 21.35
N ASP A 522 -14.90 22.73 22.08
CA ASP A 522 -15.63 22.64 23.33
C ASP A 522 -14.97 21.64 24.30
N ALA A 523 -15.60 21.37 25.45
CA ALA A 523 -15.08 20.42 26.44
C ALA A 523 -15.19 18.94 26.00
N ALA A 524 -15.98 18.63 24.99
CA ALA A 524 -16.15 17.26 24.49
C ALA A 524 -15.09 16.89 23.45
N MET A 525 -14.49 17.89 22.79
CA MET A 525 -13.52 17.68 21.71
C MET A 525 -12.08 17.78 22.23
N PRO A 526 -11.33 16.67 22.33
CA PRO A 526 -9.92 16.71 22.68
C PRO A 526 -9.11 17.32 21.52
N VAL A 527 -8.12 18.13 21.86
CA VAL A 527 -7.24 18.79 20.91
C VAL A 527 -5.80 18.31 21.12
N VAL A 528 -5.30 17.51 20.19
CA VAL A 528 -3.89 17.05 20.17
C VAL A 528 -3.02 18.13 19.57
N VAL A 529 -1.94 18.50 20.25
CA VAL A 529 -1.02 19.53 19.79
C VAL A 529 0.39 18.97 19.66
N ILE A 530 1.00 19.13 18.48
CA ILE A 530 2.41 18.83 18.26
C ILE A 530 3.18 20.14 18.48
N ALA A 531 3.98 20.18 19.53
CA ALA A 531 4.64 21.38 20.03
C ALA A 531 6.16 21.20 20.15
N PRO A 532 6.89 21.12 19.02
CA PRO A 532 8.34 20.99 19.02
C PRO A 532 9.00 22.27 19.56
N ASN A 533 10.20 22.12 20.13
CA ASN A 533 10.99 23.26 20.61
C ASN A 533 11.70 23.98 19.44
N ASP A 534 10.91 24.51 18.53
CA ASP A 534 11.38 25.25 17.35
C ASP A 534 10.99 26.76 17.42
N ARG A 535 11.35 27.49 16.37
CA ARG A 535 11.04 28.92 16.23
C ARG A 535 9.53 29.27 16.27
N LEU A 536 8.66 28.28 16.09
CA LEU A 536 7.20 28.46 16.06
C LEU A 536 6.53 28.11 17.40
N LEU A 537 7.29 27.62 18.40
CA LEU A 537 6.76 27.16 19.68
C LEU A 537 5.88 28.21 20.37
N GLU A 538 6.34 29.47 20.44
CA GLU A 538 5.57 30.55 21.08
C GLU A 538 4.27 30.87 20.32
N LYS A 539 4.24 30.64 19.01
CA LYS A 539 3.01 30.76 18.21
C LYS A 539 2.05 29.59 18.48
N VAL A 540 2.57 28.38 18.65
CA VAL A 540 1.79 27.22 19.06
C VAL A 540 1.18 27.44 20.44
N LYS A 541 1.96 27.93 21.42
CA LYS A 541 1.47 28.28 22.76
C LYS A 541 0.32 29.29 22.71
N SER A 542 0.44 30.33 21.86
CA SER A 542 -0.64 31.31 21.66
C SER A 542 -1.92 30.66 21.14
N ASN A 543 -1.82 29.74 20.16
CA ASN A 543 -2.98 29.03 19.65
C ASN A 543 -3.59 28.08 20.72
N MET A 544 -2.79 27.47 21.56
CA MET A 544 -3.27 26.67 22.70
C MET A 544 -4.09 27.51 23.68
N GLN A 545 -3.70 28.75 23.95
CA GLN A 545 -4.50 29.65 24.80
C GLN A 545 -5.87 29.97 24.19
N GLU A 546 -5.97 30.07 22.88
CA GLU A 546 -7.24 30.27 22.19
C GLU A 546 -8.19 29.07 22.36
N VAL A 547 -7.66 27.86 22.30
CA VAL A 547 -8.39 26.62 22.58
C VAL A 547 -8.85 26.58 24.05
N ARG A 548 -7.94 26.87 24.99
CA ARG A 548 -8.25 26.88 26.44
C ARG A 548 -9.32 27.89 26.79
N ALA A 549 -9.27 29.09 26.22
CA ALA A 549 -10.24 30.16 26.48
C ALA A 549 -11.69 29.76 26.09
N ARG A 550 -11.87 28.67 25.33
CA ARG A 550 -13.16 28.10 24.90
C ARG A 550 -13.53 26.79 25.58
N GLY A 551 -12.77 26.43 26.64
CA GLY A 551 -12.99 25.22 27.42
C GLY A 551 -12.43 23.95 26.76
N GLY A 552 -11.66 24.06 25.65
CA GLY A 552 -11.05 22.93 25.00
C GLY A 552 -9.99 22.23 25.87
N GLU A 553 -9.91 20.92 25.78
CA GLU A 553 -8.94 20.10 26.49
C GLU A 553 -7.75 19.79 25.58
N LEU A 554 -6.54 20.08 26.04
CA LEU A 554 -5.30 19.98 25.26
C LEU A 554 -4.48 18.75 25.66
N PHE A 555 -4.01 18.01 24.66
CA PHE A 555 -3.11 16.86 24.76
C PHE A 555 -1.84 17.18 23.97
N VAL A 556 -0.78 17.57 24.65
CA VAL A 556 0.39 18.21 24.06
C VAL A 556 1.57 17.25 24.03
N PHE A 557 2.04 16.91 22.84
CA PHE A 557 3.34 16.28 22.64
C PHE A 557 4.39 17.38 22.46
N ALA A 558 5.20 17.58 23.49
CA ALA A 558 6.18 18.65 23.55
C ALA A 558 7.59 18.11 23.76
N ASP A 559 8.59 18.69 23.10
CA ASP A 559 9.97 18.28 23.29
C ASP A 559 10.42 18.44 24.74
N GLN A 560 11.28 17.54 25.22
CA GLN A 560 11.74 17.50 26.61
C GLN A 560 12.42 18.82 27.05
N ASP A 561 13.08 19.50 26.14
CA ASP A 561 13.75 20.77 26.34
C ASP A 561 12.83 22.00 26.15
N SER A 562 11.55 21.79 25.84
CA SER A 562 10.53 22.84 25.87
C SER A 562 10.04 23.06 27.30
N HIS A 563 9.88 24.30 27.71
CA HIS A 563 9.38 24.64 29.06
C HIS A 563 7.83 24.65 29.09
N PHE A 564 7.21 23.49 28.80
CA PHE A 564 5.78 23.30 29.00
C PHE A 564 5.49 22.85 30.44
N SER A 565 4.38 23.30 31.00
CA SER A 565 3.88 22.82 32.29
C SER A 565 2.47 22.30 32.15
N GLU A 566 2.17 21.21 32.82
CA GLU A 566 0.80 20.74 32.99
C GLU A 566 -0.02 21.75 33.80
N SER A 567 -1.28 21.86 33.44
CA SER A 567 -2.26 22.68 34.15
C SER A 567 -3.64 22.08 33.94
N GLU A 568 -4.65 22.61 34.61
CA GLU A 568 -6.03 22.15 34.44
C GLU A 568 -6.41 22.18 32.94
N GLY A 569 -6.81 21.02 32.37
CA GLY A 569 -7.17 20.81 30.97
C GLY A 569 -6.00 20.93 29.98
N VAL A 570 -4.76 20.87 30.46
CA VAL A 570 -3.55 20.76 29.61
C VAL A 570 -2.71 19.58 30.08
N HIS A 571 -2.70 18.53 29.31
CA HIS A 571 -1.95 17.30 29.54
C HIS A 571 -0.71 17.32 28.66
N VAL A 572 0.46 16.99 29.19
CA VAL A 572 1.73 17.07 28.48
C VAL A 572 2.47 15.73 28.53
N ILE A 573 2.78 15.16 27.39
CA ILE A 573 3.77 14.09 27.26
C ILE A 573 5.03 14.67 26.65
N ARG A 574 6.18 14.42 27.29
CA ARG A 574 7.47 14.93 26.84
C ARG A 574 8.11 13.96 25.88
N THR A 575 8.18 14.35 24.60
CA THR A 575 8.94 13.63 23.57
C THR A 575 10.45 13.79 23.81
N PRO A 576 11.30 12.97 23.17
CA PRO A 576 12.74 13.18 23.23
C PRO A 576 13.13 14.63 22.89
N ARG A 577 14.37 14.98 23.24
CA ARG A 577 14.92 16.29 22.93
C ARG A 577 14.79 16.61 21.43
N HIS A 578 14.56 17.88 21.13
CA HIS A 578 14.40 18.35 19.76
C HIS A 578 15.51 17.85 18.81
N ALA A 579 15.13 17.21 17.71
CA ALA A 579 16.05 16.60 16.73
C ALA A 579 16.21 17.45 15.47
N GLY A 580 16.18 18.76 15.60
CA GLY A 580 16.35 19.66 14.47
C GLY A 580 15.33 19.41 13.36
N VAL A 581 15.81 19.34 12.13
CA VAL A 581 14.97 19.13 10.94
C VAL A 581 14.35 17.74 10.87
N LEU A 582 14.88 16.75 11.60
CA LEU A 582 14.35 15.37 11.67
C LEU A 582 13.29 15.18 12.76
N SER A 583 12.96 16.22 13.52
CA SER A 583 11.90 16.22 14.54
C SER A 583 10.55 15.65 14.08
N PRO A 584 10.09 15.84 12.83
CA PRO A 584 8.85 15.22 12.35
C PRO A 584 8.82 13.70 12.47
N VAL A 585 9.94 13.00 12.24
CA VAL A 585 10.00 11.55 12.35
C VAL A 585 9.74 11.10 13.79
N ILE A 586 10.30 11.82 14.77
CA ILE A 586 10.16 11.52 16.20
C ILE A 586 8.72 11.77 16.65
N HIS A 587 8.13 12.91 16.27
CA HIS A 587 6.75 13.27 16.64
C HIS A 587 5.68 12.41 15.97
N THR A 588 6.04 11.62 14.96
CA THR A 588 5.14 10.62 14.34
C THR A 588 4.84 9.47 15.29
N ILE A 589 5.82 9.05 16.10
CA ILE A 589 5.69 7.86 16.97
C ILE A 589 4.56 8.01 17.98
N PRO A 590 4.51 9.10 18.79
CA PRO A 590 3.46 9.25 19.80
C PRO A 590 2.05 9.37 19.19
N VAL A 591 1.88 9.97 18.01
CA VAL A 591 0.54 10.03 17.38
C VAL A 591 0.10 8.68 16.81
N GLN A 592 1.02 7.85 16.33
CA GLN A 592 0.73 6.47 15.93
C GLN A 592 0.32 5.61 17.14
N LEU A 593 1.07 5.69 18.25
CA LEU A 593 0.75 4.98 19.49
C LEU A 593 -0.61 5.42 20.06
N LEU A 594 -0.91 6.73 20.05
CA LEU A 594 -2.20 7.25 20.50
C LEU A 594 -3.35 6.64 19.68
N ALA A 595 -3.22 6.63 18.35
CA ALA A 595 -4.24 6.04 17.47
C ALA A 595 -4.41 4.54 17.75
N TYR A 596 -3.31 3.78 17.83
CA TYR A 596 -3.31 2.34 18.08
C TYR A 596 -4.01 1.99 19.40
N HIS A 597 -3.60 2.60 20.51
CA HIS A 597 -4.18 2.30 21.83
C HIS A 597 -5.62 2.80 21.97
N THR A 598 -5.98 3.90 21.33
CA THR A 598 -7.38 4.36 21.27
C THR A 598 -8.26 3.34 20.55
N ALA A 599 -7.80 2.80 19.42
CA ALA A 599 -8.51 1.76 18.70
C ALA A 599 -8.68 0.48 19.51
N LEU A 600 -7.64 0.05 20.25
CA LEU A 600 -7.72 -1.08 21.18
C LEU A 600 -8.75 -0.84 22.28
N ALA A 601 -8.75 0.34 22.90
CA ALA A 601 -9.71 0.69 23.95
C ALA A 601 -11.17 0.76 23.43
N ARG A 602 -11.35 1.06 22.14
CA ARG A 602 -12.66 1.01 21.47
C ARG A 602 -13.04 -0.41 21.02
N GLY A 603 -12.13 -1.37 21.06
CA GLY A 603 -12.36 -2.74 20.60
C GLY A 603 -12.47 -2.89 19.08
N THR A 604 -11.87 -1.97 18.31
CA THR A 604 -11.85 -2.04 16.85
C THR A 604 -10.69 -2.90 16.33
N ASP A 605 -10.79 -3.42 15.11
CA ASP A 605 -9.72 -4.18 14.46
C ASP A 605 -8.65 -3.19 13.93
N VAL A 606 -7.48 -3.19 14.54
CA VAL A 606 -6.39 -2.25 14.21
C VAL A 606 -5.62 -2.64 12.95
N ASP A 607 -5.57 -3.95 12.62
CA ASP A 607 -4.85 -4.44 11.46
C ASP A 607 -5.70 -4.39 10.19
N LYS A 608 -7.02 -4.61 10.35
CA LYS A 608 -7.98 -4.69 9.24
C LYS A 608 -9.23 -3.84 9.57
N PRO A 609 -9.08 -2.51 9.62
CA PRO A 609 -10.21 -1.63 9.91
C PRO A 609 -11.26 -1.70 8.80
N ARG A 610 -12.54 -1.51 9.18
CA ARG A 610 -13.66 -1.58 8.24
C ARG A 610 -13.50 -0.60 7.07
N ASN A 611 -13.93 -1.01 5.88
CA ASN A 611 -13.97 -0.19 4.67
C ASN A 611 -12.59 0.33 4.19
N LEU A 612 -11.50 -0.23 4.69
CA LEU A 612 -10.15 0.13 4.27
C LEU A 612 -9.36 -1.11 3.86
N ALA A 613 -8.40 -0.89 2.99
CA ALA A 613 -7.50 -1.90 2.51
C ALA A 613 -6.08 -1.34 2.38
N LYS A 614 -5.05 -2.22 2.46
CA LYS A 614 -3.64 -1.81 2.53
C LYS A 614 -3.15 -1.01 1.32
N SER A 615 -3.62 -1.33 0.14
CA SER A 615 -3.20 -0.67 -1.10
C SER A 615 -4.43 -0.44 -1.98
N VAL A 616 -4.63 0.77 -2.47
CA VAL A 616 -5.74 1.13 -3.34
C VAL A 616 -5.30 0.97 -4.79
N THR A 617 -5.76 -0.11 -5.42
CA THR A 617 -5.46 -0.46 -6.81
C THR A 617 -6.67 -0.25 -7.73
N VAL A 618 -7.70 0.44 -7.24
CA VAL A 618 -8.95 0.80 -7.96
C VAL A 618 -9.22 2.28 -7.84
N GLU A 619 -10.02 2.78 -8.75
CA GLU A 619 -10.61 4.10 -8.77
C GLU A 619 -11.98 4.09 -8.04
#